data_4256119d85cd2ec661154cc25ccc7f38
#
_entry.id   4256119d85cd2ec661154cc25ccc7f38
#
_cell.length_a   1.000
_cell.length_b   1.000
_cell.length_c   1.000
_cell.angle_alpha   90.00
_cell.angle_beta   90.00
_cell.angle_gamma   90.00
#
_symmetry.space_group_name_H-M   'P 1'
#
loop_
_entity.id
_entity.type
_entity.pdbx_description
1 polymer ?
#
loop_
_entity_poly.entity_id
_entity_poly.type
_entity_poly.pdbx_seq_one_letter_code
_entity_poly.pdbx_strand_id
1 'polypeptide(L)'
;MEKFCTICGKELVDGKCPCCEKGTDKKSDSTNNEKKFSNNGVINRVAIKNEAKRLIENNLWTIWKPSLIVSLISGILGTLITALFGEGTDASTIISAIANVFLLPMSIGLVQYVLNFVRGKSYDINDLFSFYDKRFLLIFLTSFLVGLFTTLWSLLLIIPGIIAALSYSMITYLLADGKKDDAMEVIKESKRMMNGYKMDYFVFGLSFIGWALLCTLIIPIIYVMPYMTVSNALYYEELRKIKG
;
A
#
# COMPACT_ATOMS: atom_id res chain seq x y z
N MET A 1 31.72 43.12 19.64
CA MET A 1 30.44 42.99 18.88
C MET A 1 30.80 42.40 17.55
N GLU A 2 30.34 41.18 17.28
CA GLU A 2 30.60 40.51 16.01
C GLU A 2 29.87 41.25 14.87
N LYS A 3 30.64 41.71 13.90
CA LYS A 3 30.12 42.47 12.75
C LYS A 3 29.71 41.54 11.58
N PHE A 4 30.03 40.25 11.69
CA PHE A 4 29.81 39.29 10.59
C PHE A 4 29.00 38.09 11.07
N CYS A 5 28.14 37.57 10.19
CA CYS A 5 27.36 36.39 10.45
C CYS A 5 28.24 35.14 10.48
N THR A 6 28.20 34.36 11.54
CA THR A 6 28.97 33.13 11.74
C THR A 6 28.60 31.99 10.78
N ILE A 7 27.45 32.08 10.10
CA ILE A 7 26.93 31.04 9.19
C ILE A 7 27.32 31.32 7.74
N CYS A 8 27.22 32.57 7.25
CA CYS A 8 27.45 32.91 5.83
C CYS A 8 28.55 33.95 5.61
N GLY A 9 29.21 34.47 6.67
CA GLY A 9 30.33 35.42 6.58
C GLY A 9 29.97 36.83 6.12
N LYS A 10 28.69 37.18 5.92
CA LYS A 10 28.25 38.54 5.52
C LYS A 10 28.05 39.46 6.71
N GLU A 11 28.23 40.74 6.46
CA GLU A 11 28.10 41.81 7.44
C GLU A 11 26.66 41.89 7.97
N LEU A 12 26.51 42.01 9.29
CA LEU A 12 25.22 42.15 9.96
C LEU A 12 24.73 43.59 9.87
N VAL A 13 23.50 43.78 9.38
CA VAL A 13 22.81 45.09 9.38
C VAL A 13 21.81 45.06 10.51
N ASP A 14 21.96 46.00 11.45
CA ASP A 14 21.14 46.09 12.69
C ASP A 14 21.10 44.79 13.53
N GLY A 15 22.23 44.08 13.57
CA GLY A 15 22.34 42.81 14.30
C GLY A 15 21.68 41.58 13.64
N LYS A 16 21.14 41.76 12.44
CA LYS A 16 20.47 40.71 11.67
C LYS A 16 21.16 40.42 10.34
N CYS A 17 21.17 39.17 9.93
CA CYS A 17 21.78 38.76 8.67
C CYS A 17 20.73 38.76 7.53
N PRO A 18 20.85 39.64 6.53
CA PRO A 18 19.87 39.72 5.44
C PRO A 18 19.85 38.48 4.54
N CYS A 19 20.83 37.60 4.67
CA CYS A 19 20.94 36.38 3.89
C CYS A 19 20.36 35.16 4.61
N CYS A 20 20.55 35.09 5.96
CA CYS A 20 20.10 33.95 6.77
C CYS A 20 18.65 34.15 7.21
N GLU A 21 18.19 35.37 7.39
CA GLU A 21 16.79 35.68 7.74
C GLU A 21 15.84 35.34 6.56
N LYS A 22 16.29 35.56 5.31
CA LYS A 22 15.55 35.10 4.11
C LYS A 22 15.61 33.57 3.90
N GLY A 23 16.54 32.88 4.57
CA GLY A 23 16.70 31.42 4.49
C GLY A 23 15.99 30.67 5.64
N THR A 24 15.67 31.33 6.75
CA THR A 24 14.96 30.71 7.88
C THR A 24 13.46 30.55 7.62
N ASP A 25 12.88 31.36 6.71
CA ASP A 25 11.51 31.14 6.25
C ASP A 25 11.32 29.88 5.37
N LYS A 26 12.42 29.22 4.99
CA LYS A 26 12.38 27.92 4.27
C LYS A 26 12.60 26.70 5.15
N LYS A 27 12.87 26.85 6.46
CA LYS A 27 13.20 25.73 7.36
C LYS A 27 12.19 25.49 8.49
N SER A 28 11.19 26.34 8.65
CA SER A 28 10.13 26.17 9.65
C SER A 28 8.78 25.73 9.07
N ASP A 29 8.70 25.45 7.76
CA ASP A 29 7.46 24.99 7.12
C ASP A 29 7.42 23.45 6.96
N SER A 30 8.21 22.72 7.75
CA SER A 30 8.25 21.24 7.69
C SER A 30 7.26 20.57 8.63
N THR A 31 6.38 21.29 9.33
CA THR A 31 5.43 20.68 10.27
C THR A 31 3.95 20.94 9.96
N ASN A 32 3.61 21.72 8.91
CA ASN A 32 2.21 21.97 8.54
C ASN A 32 1.92 21.93 7.02
N ASN A 33 2.78 21.38 6.20
CA ASN A 33 2.37 20.90 4.90
C ASN A 33 1.66 19.57 5.11
N GLU A 34 0.39 19.57 5.44
CA GLU A 34 -0.49 18.47 5.08
C GLU A 34 -0.24 18.23 3.61
N LYS A 35 0.43 17.11 3.30
CA LYS A 35 0.82 16.72 1.93
C LYS A 35 -0.44 16.63 1.11
N LYS A 36 -0.77 17.69 0.40
CA LYS A 36 -2.01 17.80 -0.35
C LYS A 36 -1.83 17.05 -1.68
N PHE A 37 -2.05 15.73 -1.65
CA PHE A 37 -1.99 14.89 -2.85
C PHE A 37 -3.23 15.03 -3.72
N SER A 38 -4.25 15.77 -3.27
CA SER A 38 -5.43 16.05 -4.07
C SER A 38 -5.82 17.53 -4.01
N ASN A 39 -6.28 18.04 -5.13
CA ASN A 39 -6.90 19.35 -5.26
C ASN A 39 -8.29 19.17 -5.87
N ASN A 40 -9.33 19.72 -5.21
CA ASN A 40 -10.72 19.68 -5.71
C ASN A 40 -11.21 18.28 -6.09
N GLY A 41 -10.84 17.25 -5.31
CA GLY A 41 -11.23 15.86 -5.58
C GLY A 41 -10.43 15.16 -6.69
N VAL A 42 -9.41 15.80 -7.27
CA VAL A 42 -8.52 15.16 -8.26
C VAL A 42 -7.25 14.67 -7.56
N ILE A 43 -6.95 13.39 -7.67
CA ILE A 43 -5.76 12.78 -7.06
C ILE A 43 -4.52 13.09 -7.88
N ASN A 44 -3.50 13.66 -7.24
CA ASN A 44 -2.20 13.93 -7.89
C ASN A 44 -1.30 12.69 -7.84
N ARG A 45 -1.39 11.86 -8.88
CA ARG A 45 -0.61 10.60 -9.01
C ARG A 45 0.91 10.82 -8.99
N VAL A 46 1.38 11.94 -9.52
CA VAL A 46 2.82 12.26 -9.54
C VAL A 46 3.31 12.57 -8.13
N ALA A 47 2.54 13.34 -7.37
CA ALA A 47 2.88 13.66 -5.98
C ALA A 47 2.91 12.40 -5.11
N ILE A 48 1.94 11.50 -5.26
CA ILE A 48 1.91 10.19 -4.58
C ILE A 48 3.17 9.38 -4.89
N LYS A 49 3.55 9.29 -6.17
CA LYS A 49 4.73 8.53 -6.58
C LYS A 49 6.04 9.12 -6.06
N ASN A 50 6.17 10.43 -6.07
CA ASN A 50 7.35 11.11 -5.55
C ASN A 50 7.47 10.90 -4.04
N GLU A 51 6.36 10.96 -3.32
CA GLU A 51 6.35 10.69 -1.89
C GLU A 51 6.65 9.22 -1.56
N ALA A 52 6.11 8.28 -2.33
CA ALA A 52 6.46 6.87 -2.19
C ALA A 52 7.96 6.63 -2.36
N LYS A 53 8.58 7.23 -3.39
CA LYS A 53 10.04 7.17 -3.58
C LYS A 53 10.79 7.70 -2.37
N ARG A 54 10.40 8.88 -1.87
CA ARG A 54 11.02 9.51 -0.70
C ARG A 54 10.93 8.64 0.55
N LEU A 55 9.79 8.00 0.77
CA LEU A 55 9.57 7.14 1.94
C LEU A 55 10.41 5.87 1.89
N ILE A 56 10.62 5.28 0.71
CA ILE A 56 11.38 4.03 0.57
C ILE A 56 12.89 4.23 0.47
N GLU A 57 13.39 5.38 0.01
CA GLU A 57 14.84 5.65 -0.17
C GLU A 57 15.67 5.30 1.08
N ASN A 58 15.15 5.62 2.28
CA ASN A 58 15.84 5.35 3.54
C ASN A 58 15.25 4.16 4.33
N ASN A 59 14.14 3.57 3.85
CA ASN A 59 13.36 2.57 4.59
C ASN A 59 13.06 1.31 3.76
N LEU A 60 13.88 1.02 2.75
CA LEU A 60 13.66 -0.12 1.86
C LEU A 60 13.50 -1.43 2.63
N TRP A 61 14.41 -1.69 3.57
CA TRP A 61 14.39 -2.89 4.41
C TRP A 61 13.17 -2.96 5.34
N THR A 62 12.67 -1.83 5.79
CA THR A 62 11.45 -1.77 6.62
C THR A 62 10.26 -2.37 5.90
N ILE A 63 10.10 -2.09 4.61
CA ILE A 63 9.01 -2.64 3.79
C ILE A 63 9.28 -4.11 3.40
N TRP A 64 10.56 -4.47 3.17
CA TRP A 64 10.92 -5.84 2.77
C TRP A 64 10.78 -6.87 3.89
N LYS A 65 11.14 -6.52 5.13
CA LYS A 65 11.10 -7.44 6.28
C LYS A 65 9.78 -8.22 6.38
N PRO A 66 8.60 -7.57 6.50
CA PRO A 66 7.34 -8.30 6.61
C PRO A 66 7.02 -9.10 5.35
N SER A 67 7.32 -8.58 4.16
CA SER A 67 7.09 -9.28 2.89
C SER A 67 7.93 -10.55 2.77
N LEU A 68 9.20 -10.51 3.21
CA LEU A 68 10.08 -11.69 3.23
C LEU A 68 9.59 -12.75 4.21
N ILE A 69 9.09 -12.35 5.39
CA ILE A 69 8.52 -13.28 6.36
C ILE A 69 7.31 -14.01 5.77
N VAL A 70 6.39 -13.26 5.15
CA VAL A 70 5.21 -13.86 4.50
C VAL A 70 5.63 -14.81 3.37
N SER A 71 6.58 -14.39 2.52
CA SER A 71 7.08 -15.22 1.41
C SER A 71 7.79 -16.48 1.90
N LEU A 72 8.56 -16.39 2.97
CA LEU A 72 9.25 -17.53 3.57
C LEU A 72 8.26 -18.55 4.14
N ILE A 73 7.27 -18.10 4.90
CA ILE A 73 6.23 -18.98 5.46
C ILE A 73 5.45 -19.65 4.33
N SER A 74 5.02 -18.87 3.31
CA SER A 74 4.28 -19.42 2.17
C SER A 74 5.13 -20.42 1.36
N GLY A 75 6.42 -20.14 1.17
CA GLY A 75 7.35 -21.00 0.45
C GLY A 75 7.59 -22.32 1.20
N ILE A 76 7.88 -22.26 2.51
CA ILE A 76 8.08 -23.47 3.33
C ILE A 76 6.80 -24.33 3.33
N LEU A 77 5.63 -23.70 3.49
CA LEU A 77 4.36 -24.41 3.49
C LEU A 77 4.08 -25.09 2.14
N GLY A 78 4.32 -24.36 1.04
CA GLY A 78 4.16 -24.89 -0.32
C GLY A 78 5.08 -26.07 -0.60
N THR A 79 6.38 -25.95 -0.29
CA THR A 79 7.36 -27.04 -0.49
C THR A 79 7.05 -28.26 0.39
N LEU A 80 6.60 -28.05 1.62
CA LEU A 80 6.19 -29.14 2.50
C LEU A 80 4.97 -29.89 1.96
N ILE A 81 3.96 -29.19 1.46
CA ILE A 81 2.78 -29.80 0.85
C ILE A 81 3.16 -30.65 -0.38
N THR A 82 3.99 -30.11 -1.28
CA THR A 82 4.43 -30.85 -2.48
C THR A 82 5.31 -32.04 -2.13
N ALA A 83 6.16 -31.94 -1.10
CA ALA A 83 6.99 -33.03 -0.63
C ALA A 83 6.18 -34.20 0.00
N LEU A 84 5.11 -33.87 0.72
CA LEU A 84 4.29 -34.89 1.41
C LEU A 84 3.23 -35.54 0.51
N PHE A 85 2.64 -34.79 -0.41
CA PHE A 85 1.48 -35.23 -1.20
C PHE A 85 1.78 -35.41 -2.70
N GLY A 86 2.97 -35.06 -3.15
CA GLY A 86 3.37 -35.10 -4.55
C GLY A 86 2.88 -33.89 -5.35
N GLU A 87 3.62 -33.55 -6.39
CA GLU A 87 3.28 -32.43 -7.29
C GLU A 87 2.06 -32.79 -8.17
N GLY A 88 1.10 -31.87 -8.28
CA GLY A 88 -0.06 -32.01 -9.19
C GLY A 88 -1.11 -33.04 -8.78
N THR A 89 -1.04 -33.59 -7.60
CA THR A 89 -2.09 -34.49 -7.07
C THR A 89 -3.32 -33.69 -6.58
N ASP A 90 -4.51 -34.31 -6.63
CA ASP A 90 -5.73 -33.68 -6.10
C ASP A 90 -5.57 -33.33 -4.63
N ALA A 91 -4.90 -34.19 -3.85
CA ALA A 91 -4.61 -33.94 -2.44
C ALA A 91 -3.74 -32.72 -2.23
N SER A 92 -2.64 -32.57 -2.98
CA SER A 92 -1.77 -31.38 -2.86
C SER A 92 -2.50 -30.10 -3.26
N THR A 93 -3.38 -30.16 -4.25
CA THR A 93 -4.18 -29.03 -4.71
C THR A 93 -5.18 -28.57 -3.65
N ILE A 94 -5.92 -29.50 -3.05
CA ILE A 94 -6.90 -29.21 -2.00
C ILE A 94 -6.21 -28.65 -0.76
N ILE A 95 -5.11 -29.27 -0.32
CA ILE A 95 -4.38 -28.84 0.88
C ILE A 95 -3.73 -27.47 0.64
N SER A 96 -3.19 -27.21 -0.56
CA SER A 96 -2.67 -25.89 -0.92
C SER A 96 -3.77 -24.81 -0.93
N ALA A 97 -4.97 -25.13 -1.41
CA ALA A 97 -6.10 -24.22 -1.34
C ALA A 97 -6.48 -23.87 0.11
N ILE A 98 -6.53 -24.86 0.99
CA ILE A 98 -6.79 -24.66 2.43
C ILE A 98 -5.67 -23.80 3.05
N ALA A 99 -4.41 -24.12 2.77
CA ALA A 99 -3.26 -23.35 3.26
C ALA A 99 -3.31 -21.90 2.82
N ASN A 100 -3.66 -21.61 1.56
CA ASN A 100 -3.83 -20.24 1.06
C ASN A 100 -4.94 -19.48 1.81
N VAL A 101 -6.04 -20.13 2.19
CA VAL A 101 -7.09 -19.52 3.03
C VAL A 101 -6.53 -19.10 4.38
N PHE A 102 -5.69 -19.93 5.00
CA PHE A 102 -5.04 -19.60 6.26
C PHE A 102 -4.04 -18.44 6.16
N LEU A 103 -3.45 -18.21 4.99
CA LEU A 103 -2.52 -17.10 4.75
C LEU A 103 -3.23 -15.75 4.47
N LEU A 104 -4.55 -15.73 4.23
CA LEU A 104 -5.30 -14.50 3.95
C LEU A 104 -5.15 -13.44 5.07
N PRO A 105 -5.34 -13.74 6.37
CA PRO A 105 -5.19 -12.74 7.42
C PRO A 105 -3.79 -12.14 7.47
N MET A 106 -2.77 -12.94 7.20
CA MET A 106 -1.38 -12.49 7.17
C MET A 106 -1.11 -11.48 6.04
N SER A 107 -1.75 -11.66 4.88
CA SER A 107 -1.68 -10.70 3.78
C SER A 107 -2.35 -9.37 4.14
N ILE A 108 -3.45 -9.39 4.90
CA ILE A 108 -4.11 -8.19 5.41
C ILE A 108 -3.24 -7.50 6.48
N GLY A 109 -2.59 -8.28 7.36
CA GLY A 109 -1.64 -7.79 8.35
C GLY A 109 -0.45 -7.06 7.71
N LEU A 110 0.05 -7.57 6.57
CA LEU A 110 1.08 -6.90 5.79
C LEU A 110 0.61 -5.54 5.27
N VAL A 111 -0.62 -5.47 4.77
CA VAL A 111 -1.21 -4.19 4.33
C VAL A 111 -1.35 -3.22 5.50
N GLN A 112 -1.77 -3.70 6.68
CA GLN A 112 -1.86 -2.87 7.89
C GLN A 112 -0.48 -2.33 8.30
N TYR A 113 0.55 -3.17 8.28
CA TYR A 113 1.93 -2.75 8.55
C TYR A 113 2.36 -1.59 7.63
N VAL A 114 2.12 -1.73 6.32
CA VAL A 114 2.44 -0.70 5.34
C VAL A 114 1.61 0.57 5.55
N LEU A 115 0.32 0.44 5.88
CA LEU A 115 -0.53 1.59 6.21
C LEU A 115 -0.03 2.32 7.46
N ASN A 116 0.37 1.60 8.51
CA ASN A 116 0.94 2.19 9.72
C ASN A 116 2.24 2.94 9.40
N PHE A 117 3.12 2.34 8.58
CA PHE A 117 4.33 2.98 8.10
C PHE A 117 4.05 4.29 7.34
N VAL A 118 3.13 4.28 6.38
CA VAL A 118 2.75 5.46 5.58
C VAL A 118 2.13 6.56 6.44
N ARG A 119 1.37 6.18 7.47
CA ARG A 119 0.74 7.10 8.43
C ARG A 119 1.71 7.65 9.48
N GLY A 120 2.95 7.17 9.52
CA GLY A 120 3.91 7.51 10.57
C GLY A 120 3.52 7.00 11.96
N LYS A 121 2.69 5.95 12.04
CA LYS A 121 2.35 5.27 13.29
C LYS A 121 3.40 4.21 13.65
N SER A 122 3.33 3.69 14.88
CA SER A 122 4.08 2.49 15.25
C SER A 122 3.64 1.30 14.39
N TYR A 123 4.59 0.53 13.91
CA TYR A 123 4.40 -0.69 13.13
C TYR A 123 5.29 -1.78 13.70
N ASP A 124 4.74 -2.98 13.83
CA ASP A 124 5.45 -4.15 14.36
C ASP A 124 5.19 -5.36 13.47
N ILE A 125 6.12 -6.34 13.48
CA ILE A 125 5.95 -7.62 12.79
C ILE A 125 4.73 -8.38 13.33
N ASN A 126 4.38 -8.17 14.59
CA ASN A 126 3.18 -8.75 15.20
C ASN A 126 1.87 -8.30 14.51
N ASP A 127 1.88 -7.16 13.82
CA ASP A 127 0.73 -6.70 13.01
C ASP A 127 0.32 -7.72 11.94
N LEU A 128 1.28 -8.55 11.44
CA LEU A 128 1.02 -9.62 10.48
C LEU A 128 0.04 -10.67 11.00
N PHE A 129 0.02 -10.88 12.30
CA PHE A 129 -0.79 -11.93 12.96
C PHE A 129 -2.04 -11.38 13.64
N SER A 130 -2.25 -10.06 13.63
CA SER A 130 -3.32 -9.39 14.39
C SER A 130 -4.74 -9.73 13.94
N PHE A 131 -4.89 -10.34 12.78
CA PHE A 131 -6.20 -10.67 12.17
C PHE A 131 -6.63 -12.13 12.31
N TYR A 132 -5.84 -12.97 12.98
CA TYR A 132 -6.17 -14.40 13.13
C TYR A 132 -7.29 -14.67 14.13
N ASP A 133 -7.51 -13.80 15.10
CA ASP A 133 -8.53 -13.99 16.12
C ASP A 133 -9.96 -13.73 15.61
N LYS A 134 -10.42 -12.49 15.81
CA LYS A 134 -11.84 -12.11 15.64
C LYS A 134 -12.23 -11.79 14.20
N ARG A 135 -11.27 -11.54 13.31
CA ARG A 135 -11.52 -11.04 11.96
C ARG A 135 -11.26 -12.06 10.85
N PHE A 136 -10.81 -13.26 11.20
CA PHE A 136 -10.54 -14.32 10.23
C PHE A 136 -11.76 -14.60 9.34
N LEU A 137 -12.92 -14.82 9.96
CA LEU A 137 -14.16 -15.13 9.24
C LEU A 137 -14.60 -13.97 8.33
N LEU A 138 -14.45 -12.72 8.78
CA LEU A 138 -14.75 -11.55 7.99
C LEU A 138 -13.85 -11.48 6.75
N ILE A 139 -12.55 -11.67 6.92
CA ILE A 139 -11.56 -11.64 5.83
C ILE A 139 -11.85 -12.75 4.83
N PHE A 140 -12.07 -13.97 5.33
CA PHE A 140 -12.41 -15.12 4.50
C PHE A 140 -13.69 -14.88 3.69
N LEU A 141 -14.78 -14.48 4.35
CA LEU A 141 -16.06 -14.26 3.70
C LEU A 141 -15.98 -13.12 2.66
N THR A 142 -15.32 -12.02 3.00
CA THR A 142 -15.12 -10.90 2.07
C THR A 142 -14.31 -11.32 0.86
N SER A 143 -13.20 -12.02 1.05
CA SER A 143 -12.33 -12.50 -0.04
C SER A 143 -13.04 -13.50 -0.94
N PHE A 144 -13.82 -14.41 -0.34
CA PHE A 144 -14.64 -15.38 -1.06
C PHE A 144 -15.69 -14.69 -1.94
N LEU A 145 -16.48 -13.76 -1.37
CA LEU A 145 -17.50 -13.01 -2.10
C LEU A 145 -16.88 -12.19 -3.23
N VAL A 146 -15.75 -11.53 -2.98
CA VAL A 146 -15.05 -10.73 -4.01
C VAL A 146 -14.54 -11.63 -5.13
N GLY A 147 -13.95 -12.77 -4.79
CA GLY A 147 -13.51 -13.77 -5.76
C GLY A 147 -14.69 -14.27 -6.62
N LEU A 148 -15.78 -14.65 -5.97
CA LEU A 148 -17.00 -15.11 -6.66
C LEU A 148 -17.57 -14.04 -7.60
N PHE A 149 -17.73 -12.81 -7.11
CA PHE A 149 -18.26 -11.72 -7.94
C PHE A 149 -17.32 -11.36 -9.09
N THR A 150 -16.01 -11.31 -8.85
CA THR A 150 -15.04 -10.99 -9.89
C THR A 150 -15.01 -12.08 -10.97
N THR A 151 -15.01 -13.35 -10.56
CA THR A 151 -15.05 -14.48 -11.48
C THR A 151 -16.32 -14.48 -12.32
N LEU A 152 -17.48 -14.26 -11.70
CA LEU A 152 -18.77 -14.19 -12.38
C LEU A 152 -18.78 -13.09 -13.45
N TRP A 153 -18.29 -11.89 -13.10
CA TRP A 153 -18.19 -10.79 -14.06
C TRP A 153 -17.18 -11.04 -15.18
N SER A 154 -16.06 -11.68 -14.84
CA SER A 154 -15.00 -12.02 -15.82
C SER A 154 -15.46 -13.09 -16.80
N LEU A 155 -16.29 -14.03 -16.33
CA LEU A 155 -16.88 -15.08 -17.18
C LEU A 155 -17.88 -14.47 -18.18
N LEU A 156 -18.60 -13.44 -17.78
CA LEU A 156 -19.58 -12.79 -18.64
C LEU A 156 -18.89 -11.98 -19.75
N LEU A 157 -17.93 -11.14 -19.41
CA LEU A 157 -17.12 -10.33 -20.35
C LEU A 157 -15.86 -9.82 -19.65
N ILE A 158 -14.75 -9.69 -20.36
CA ILE A 158 -13.46 -9.22 -19.83
C ILE A 158 -13.57 -7.79 -19.29
N ILE A 159 -14.24 -6.89 -20.03
CA ILE A 159 -14.35 -5.46 -19.64
C ILE A 159 -15.11 -5.28 -18.32
N PRO A 160 -16.31 -5.86 -18.11
CA PRO A 160 -16.99 -5.81 -16.80
C PRO A 160 -16.16 -6.44 -15.67
N GLY A 161 -15.39 -7.49 -15.96
CA GLY A 161 -14.48 -8.10 -15.00
C GLY A 161 -13.41 -7.11 -14.51
N ILE A 162 -12.78 -6.36 -15.40
CA ILE A 162 -11.81 -5.31 -15.05
C ILE A 162 -12.48 -4.21 -14.22
N ILE A 163 -13.68 -3.76 -14.60
CA ILE A 163 -14.41 -2.73 -13.85
C ILE A 163 -14.78 -3.23 -12.44
N ALA A 164 -15.14 -4.52 -12.31
CA ALA A 164 -15.40 -5.15 -11.01
C ALA A 164 -14.11 -5.22 -10.17
N ALA A 165 -13.01 -5.69 -10.73
CA ALA A 165 -11.71 -5.76 -10.05
C ALA A 165 -11.26 -4.37 -9.53
N LEU A 166 -11.39 -3.32 -10.36
CA LEU A 166 -11.11 -1.95 -9.94
C LEU A 166 -12.05 -1.47 -8.83
N SER A 167 -13.32 -1.87 -8.86
CA SER A 167 -14.29 -1.52 -7.81
C SER A 167 -13.96 -2.16 -6.46
N TYR A 168 -13.29 -3.29 -6.46
CA TYR A 168 -12.91 -4.06 -5.26
C TYR A 168 -11.47 -3.82 -4.81
N SER A 169 -10.70 -3.00 -5.50
CA SER A 169 -9.27 -2.80 -5.25
C SER A 169 -8.94 -2.23 -3.86
N MET A 170 -9.88 -1.53 -3.21
CA MET A 170 -9.67 -0.94 -1.89
C MET A 170 -10.06 -1.86 -0.72
N ILE A 171 -10.57 -3.06 -0.99
CA ILE A 171 -11.06 -3.99 0.05
C ILE A 171 -9.96 -4.40 1.02
N THR A 172 -8.77 -4.74 0.53
CA THR A 172 -7.64 -5.13 1.37
C THR A 172 -7.25 -4.04 2.37
N TYR A 173 -7.30 -2.79 1.96
CA TYR A 173 -7.02 -1.63 2.82
C TYR A 173 -8.14 -1.39 3.83
N LEU A 174 -9.40 -1.54 3.42
CA LEU A 174 -10.56 -1.42 4.31
C LEU A 174 -10.57 -2.50 5.39
N LEU A 175 -10.23 -3.73 5.03
CA LEU A 175 -10.06 -4.83 5.99
C LEU A 175 -8.91 -4.55 6.96
N ALA A 176 -7.76 -4.05 6.45
CA ALA A 176 -6.62 -3.66 7.26
C ALA A 176 -6.94 -2.50 8.22
N ASP A 177 -7.77 -1.54 7.80
CA ASP A 177 -8.25 -0.45 8.68
C ASP A 177 -9.18 -0.93 9.79
N GLY A 178 -9.80 -2.09 9.60
CA GLY A 178 -10.59 -2.74 10.63
C GLY A 178 -11.83 -1.97 11.12
N LYS A 179 -12.36 -1.07 10.31
CA LYS A 179 -13.51 -0.21 10.70
C LYS A 179 -14.87 -0.82 10.44
N LYS A 180 -14.93 -1.91 9.68
CA LYS A 180 -16.15 -2.59 9.29
C LYS A 180 -16.10 -4.04 9.74
N ASP A 181 -17.22 -4.53 10.21
CA ASP A 181 -17.35 -5.89 10.74
C ASP A 181 -18.24 -6.79 9.86
N ASP A 182 -18.85 -6.24 8.80
CA ASP A 182 -19.63 -6.98 7.82
C ASP A 182 -18.99 -6.99 6.44
N ALA A 183 -18.92 -8.18 5.81
CA ALA A 183 -18.31 -8.39 4.50
C ALA A 183 -18.98 -7.57 3.39
N MET A 184 -20.32 -7.49 3.42
CA MET A 184 -21.06 -6.72 2.41
C MET A 184 -20.87 -5.22 2.58
N GLU A 185 -20.68 -4.73 3.80
CA GLU A 185 -20.35 -3.33 4.06
C GLU A 185 -18.96 -2.98 3.51
N VAL A 186 -17.96 -3.84 3.72
CA VAL A 186 -16.61 -3.65 3.16
C VAL A 186 -16.66 -3.57 1.63
N ILE A 187 -17.41 -4.47 0.99
CA ILE A 187 -17.59 -4.49 -0.47
C ILE A 187 -18.30 -3.22 -0.96
N LYS A 188 -19.39 -2.82 -0.31
CA LYS A 188 -20.13 -1.60 -0.66
C LYS A 188 -19.27 -0.36 -0.49
N GLU A 189 -18.48 -0.29 0.58
CA GLU A 189 -17.58 0.83 0.85
C GLU A 189 -16.48 0.95 -0.19
N SER A 190 -15.85 -0.17 -0.58
CA SER A 190 -14.86 -0.17 -1.67
C SER A 190 -15.46 0.35 -2.98
N LYS A 191 -16.66 -0.10 -3.33
CA LYS A 191 -17.40 0.39 -4.52
C LYS A 191 -17.69 1.90 -4.42
N ARG A 192 -18.10 2.38 -3.24
CA ARG A 192 -18.38 3.80 -2.98
C ARG A 192 -17.13 4.65 -3.16
N MET A 193 -16.01 4.23 -2.55
CA MET A 193 -14.72 4.92 -2.66
C MET A 193 -14.24 5.00 -4.11
N MET A 194 -14.31 3.89 -4.85
CA MET A 194 -13.86 3.80 -6.23
C MET A 194 -14.80 4.45 -7.25
N ASN A 195 -15.98 4.89 -6.82
CA ASN A 195 -16.91 5.58 -7.73
C ASN A 195 -16.35 6.95 -8.14
N GLY A 196 -16.15 7.12 -9.46
CA GLY A 196 -15.50 8.29 -10.06
C GLY A 196 -13.97 8.18 -10.17
N TYR A 197 -13.30 7.20 -9.50
CA TYR A 197 -11.84 7.06 -9.47
C TYR A 197 -11.32 5.79 -10.16
N LYS A 198 -12.19 4.94 -10.71
CA LYS A 198 -11.78 3.67 -11.35
C LYS A 198 -10.79 3.89 -12.49
N MET A 199 -11.08 4.84 -13.38
CA MET A 199 -10.17 5.17 -14.50
C MET A 199 -8.89 5.82 -14.01
N ASP A 200 -8.95 6.67 -12.98
CA ASP A 200 -7.77 7.28 -12.40
C ASP A 200 -6.84 6.22 -11.79
N TYR A 201 -7.39 5.29 -11.02
CA TYR A 201 -6.64 4.17 -10.45
C TYR A 201 -6.12 3.20 -11.53
N PHE A 202 -6.90 2.94 -12.57
CA PHE A 202 -6.46 2.15 -13.73
C PHE A 202 -5.23 2.77 -14.39
N VAL A 203 -5.27 4.06 -14.72
CA VAL A 203 -4.12 4.78 -15.31
C VAL A 203 -2.96 4.86 -14.33
N PHE A 204 -3.22 4.98 -13.02
CA PHE A 204 -2.19 4.89 -11.99
C PHE A 204 -1.49 3.53 -12.03
N GLY A 205 -2.23 2.42 -12.13
CA GLY A 205 -1.69 1.08 -12.30
C GLY A 205 -0.90 0.91 -13.60
N LEU A 206 -1.44 1.38 -14.74
CA LEU A 206 -0.76 1.36 -16.03
C LEU A 206 0.61 2.07 -15.98
N SER A 207 0.72 3.11 -15.18
CA SER A 207 1.98 3.86 -15.04
C SER A 207 3.12 3.08 -14.36
N PHE A 208 2.84 1.90 -13.81
CA PHE A 208 3.84 0.96 -13.28
C PHE A 208 4.23 -0.14 -14.30
N ILE A 209 3.56 -0.24 -15.45
CA ILE A 209 3.85 -1.29 -16.45
C ILE A 209 5.32 -1.23 -16.90
N GLY A 210 5.86 -0.04 -17.15
CA GLY A 210 7.27 0.10 -17.51
C GLY A 210 8.22 -0.46 -16.43
N TRP A 211 7.89 -0.23 -15.16
CA TRP A 211 8.63 -0.78 -14.03
C TRP A 211 8.44 -2.30 -13.89
N ALA A 212 7.23 -2.79 -14.15
CA ALA A 212 6.93 -4.23 -14.13
C ALA A 212 7.71 -4.99 -15.23
N LEU A 213 7.87 -4.39 -16.41
CA LEU A 213 8.70 -4.95 -17.48
C LEU A 213 10.19 -4.99 -17.08
N LEU A 214 10.69 -4.00 -16.34
CA LEU A 214 12.06 -4.02 -15.80
C LEU A 214 12.25 -5.12 -14.76
N CYS A 215 11.20 -5.55 -14.06
CA CYS A 215 11.27 -6.63 -13.07
C CYS A 215 11.61 -7.99 -13.69
N THR A 216 11.50 -8.18 -15.01
CA THR A 216 12.02 -9.37 -15.71
C THR A 216 13.53 -9.56 -15.52
N LEU A 217 14.27 -8.50 -15.21
CA LEU A 217 15.71 -8.53 -14.90
C LEU A 217 16.02 -8.89 -13.43
N ILE A 218 15.02 -9.26 -12.63
CA ILE A 218 15.10 -9.66 -11.20
C ILE A 218 15.62 -8.54 -10.29
N ILE A 219 16.75 -7.90 -10.59
CA ILE A 219 17.39 -6.86 -9.74
C ILE A 219 16.44 -5.68 -9.44
N PRO A 220 15.69 -5.11 -10.41
CA PRO A 220 14.77 -3.99 -10.13
C PRO A 220 13.62 -4.35 -9.19
N ILE A 221 13.29 -5.63 -9.01
CA ILE A 221 12.19 -6.09 -8.15
C ILE A 221 12.36 -5.62 -6.70
N ILE A 222 13.63 -5.54 -6.25
CA ILE A 222 13.99 -5.10 -4.89
C ILE A 222 13.50 -3.68 -4.61
N TYR A 223 13.49 -2.83 -5.62
CA TYR A 223 13.02 -1.45 -5.48
C TYR A 223 11.55 -1.28 -5.90
N VAL A 224 11.13 -1.96 -6.95
CA VAL A 224 9.80 -1.78 -7.56
C VAL A 224 8.68 -2.28 -6.66
N MET A 225 8.87 -3.43 -5.99
CA MET A 225 7.86 -3.99 -5.09
C MET A 225 7.51 -3.06 -3.92
N PRO A 226 8.47 -2.58 -3.09
CA PRO A 226 8.17 -1.60 -2.05
C PRO A 226 7.57 -0.31 -2.61
N TYR A 227 8.07 0.15 -3.75
CA TYR A 227 7.58 1.36 -4.40
C TYR A 227 6.10 1.26 -4.79
N MET A 228 5.69 0.17 -5.42
CA MET A 228 4.28 -0.08 -5.76
C MET A 228 3.41 -0.21 -4.51
N THR A 229 3.89 -0.95 -3.51
CA THR A 229 3.14 -1.19 -2.27
C THR A 229 2.87 0.11 -1.52
N VAL A 230 3.91 0.94 -1.31
CA VAL A 230 3.77 2.24 -0.65
C VAL A 230 2.93 3.21 -1.48
N SER A 231 3.10 3.22 -2.81
CA SER A 231 2.30 4.08 -3.71
C SER A 231 0.81 3.76 -3.64
N ASN A 232 0.44 2.48 -3.62
CA ASN A 232 -0.96 2.05 -3.49
C ASN A 232 -1.53 2.40 -2.10
N ALA A 233 -0.74 2.25 -1.04
CA ALA A 233 -1.17 2.64 0.32
C ALA A 233 -1.41 4.15 0.43
N LEU A 234 -0.54 4.97 -0.16
CA LEU A 234 -0.73 6.43 -0.24
C LEU A 234 -1.95 6.81 -1.08
N TYR A 235 -2.20 6.09 -2.18
CA TYR A 235 -3.40 6.30 -3.00
C TYR A 235 -4.68 6.02 -2.21
N TYR A 236 -4.71 4.92 -1.45
CA TYR A 236 -5.83 4.60 -0.56
C TYR A 236 -6.04 5.69 0.50
N GLU A 237 -4.97 6.17 1.14
CA GLU A 237 -5.06 7.24 2.14
C GLU A 237 -5.67 8.52 1.56
N GLU A 238 -5.27 8.88 0.35
CA GLU A 238 -5.80 10.07 -0.30
C GLU A 238 -7.27 9.89 -0.70
N LEU A 239 -7.60 8.74 -1.26
CA LEU A 239 -8.98 8.41 -1.62
C LEU A 239 -9.90 8.39 -0.38
N ARG A 240 -9.38 7.91 0.76
CA ARG A 240 -10.09 7.92 2.04
C ARG A 240 -10.36 9.34 2.55
N LYS A 241 -9.41 10.28 2.39
CA LYS A 241 -9.63 11.69 2.76
C LYS A 241 -10.69 12.37 1.91
N ILE A 242 -10.79 12.00 0.63
CA ILE A 242 -11.77 12.59 -0.30
C ILE A 242 -13.18 12.03 -0.07
N LYS A 243 -13.30 10.75 0.26
CA LYS A 243 -14.59 10.02 0.30
C LYS A 243 -15.04 9.64 1.72
N GLY A 244 -14.15 9.77 2.72
CA GLY A 244 -14.37 9.40 4.12
C GLY A 244 -15.15 10.36 4.97
#